data_38e9435ce5286d2d965bd375330cd2e8
#
_entry.id   38e9435ce5286d2d965bd375330cd2e8
#
_cell.length_a   1.000
_cell.length_b   1.000
_cell.length_c   1.000
_cell.angle_alpha   90.00
_cell.angle_beta   90.00
_cell.angle_gamma   90.00
#
_symmetry.space_group_name_H-M   'P 1'
#
loop_
_entity.id
_entity.type
_entity.pdbx_description
1 polymer ?
#
loop_
_entity_poly.entity_id
_entity_poly.type
_entity_poly.pdbx_seq_one_letter_code
_entity_poly.pdbx_strand_id
1 'polypeptide(L)'
;MSTETATIPTASNNGYGADSIQVLEGLEAVRKRPAMYIGDIGNKGLHHLVYEVVDNSIDEALAGYCKNIVVTIHEDNSISVQDDGRGIPTAMHTKEKRSALEVVMTVLHAGGKFDKDSYKVSGGLHGVGVSCVNALSTKLHVTVRREGKTFEQEYATGIPQYAVREIGTSDTTGTRVQFWPDATIFSTTVYNKDILEGRLRELAFLNRRINITLNDLRDADEEGKTYSKTFYSEGGITEFVEMIDKNANRLSLIPKVVYCDGYDKGTNVTVEVAMIYNAGYQEHIFSYVNNINTIEGGTHVAGFRRSITRVFKSYGEKEGMFEKAKVEIEGDDFREGLTAVISVKVPEPQFEGQTKTKLGNNEVMGVVDATLSRVLEAYLEENPKEAKTIIQKVILAAQARAAARKAREMVQRKSVLTGGGLPGKLADCSDKDPGKCELFLVEGDSAGGTAKQGRDRSFQAILPLRGKILNVEKAMEHKIYDNEEIRNMFTALGVKIGTPEDPKALDTSKLRYHKLIIMTDADVDGSHIATLILTFIFRYMKELVEQGYVYIAQPPLYLVKKGKEQAYAWNDEERKAMVAQIGQGKDDSVTIQRYKGLGEMNAEQLWDTTMNPA
;
A
#
# COMPACT_ATOMS: atom_id res chain seq x y z
N MET A 1 19.41 -64.35 9.09
CA MET A 1 19.18 -62.91 9.22
C MET A 1 19.26 -62.34 7.81
N SER A 2 18.11 -62.17 7.21
CA SER A 2 17.94 -61.71 5.80
C SER A 2 17.89 -60.18 5.78
N THR A 3 18.82 -59.57 5.08
CA THR A 3 18.86 -58.13 4.81
C THR A 3 17.89 -57.83 3.67
N GLU A 4 16.74 -57.24 3.99
CA GLU A 4 15.86 -56.63 3.01
C GLU A 4 16.48 -55.31 2.50
N THR A 5 16.89 -55.33 1.26
CA THR A 5 17.29 -54.15 0.52
C THR A 5 16.02 -53.42 0.08
N ALA A 6 15.78 -52.24 0.64
CA ALA A 6 14.72 -51.34 0.20
C ALA A 6 14.99 -50.88 -1.24
N THR A 7 14.18 -51.33 -2.17
CA THR A 7 14.15 -50.84 -3.56
C THR A 7 13.55 -49.44 -3.59
N ILE A 8 14.36 -48.46 -3.98
CA ILE A 8 13.91 -47.10 -4.32
C ILE A 8 13.01 -47.20 -5.57
N PRO A 9 11.79 -46.65 -5.57
CA PRO A 9 10.95 -46.64 -6.76
C PRO A 9 11.64 -45.83 -7.85
N THR A 10 11.95 -46.45 -8.96
CA THR A 10 12.39 -45.76 -10.18
C THR A 10 11.30 -44.77 -10.59
N ALA A 11 11.64 -43.48 -10.63
CA ALA A 11 10.81 -42.45 -11.17
C ALA A 11 10.34 -42.86 -12.56
N SER A 12 9.02 -42.93 -12.75
CA SER A 12 8.40 -43.09 -14.06
C SER A 12 8.91 -41.93 -14.95
N ASN A 13 9.53 -42.32 -16.03
CA ASN A 13 10.00 -41.40 -17.08
C ASN A 13 8.76 -40.79 -17.75
N ASN A 14 8.16 -39.80 -17.10
CA ASN A 14 7.15 -38.93 -17.73
C ASN A 14 7.92 -38.14 -18.77
N GLY A 15 7.77 -38.55 -20.02
CA GLY A 15 8.52 -38.10 -21.16
C GLY A 15 8.45 -36.59 -21.39
N TYR A 16 9.37 -35.85 -20.76
CA TYR A 16 9.71 -34.51 -21.20
C TYR A 16 10.55 -34.66 -22.47
N GLY A 17 9.86 -34.72 -23.61
CA GLY A 17 10.47 -34.81 -24.94
C GLY A 17 10.13 -33.58 -25.78
N ALA A 18 10.64 -33.51 -27.00
CA ALA A 18 10.36 -32.40 -27.92
C ALA A 18 8.85 -32.15 -28.13
N ASP A 19 8.05 -33.21 -28.14
CA ASP A 19 6.59 -33.15 -28.32
C ASP A 19 5.86 -32.58 -27.08
N SER A 20 6.49 -32.48 -25.93
CA SER A 20 5.93 -31.85 -24.74
C SER A 20 6.09 -30.32 -24.72
N ILE A 21 6.88 -29.78 -25.66
CA ILE A 21 7.06 -28.32 -25.83
C ILE A 21 5.89 -27.79 -26.64
N GLN A 22 4.94 -27.11 -25.97
CA GLN A 22 3.82 -26.44 -26.60
C GLN A 22 4.22 -25.03 -27.04
N VAL A 23 4.06 -24.73 -28.31
CA VAL A 23 4.15 -23.38 -28.84
C VAL A 23 2.76 -22.77 -28.82
N LEU A 24 2.58 -21.71 -28.06
CA LEU A 24 1.32 -20.95 -28.00
C LEU A 24 1.46 -19.73 -28.91
N GLU A 25 0.55 -19.57 -29.85
CA GLU A 25 0.55 -18.45 -30.79
C GLU A 25 -0.59 -17.47 -30.49
N GLY A 26 -0.30 -16.18 -30.70
CA GLY A 26 -1.31 -15.12 -30.66
C GLY A 26 -2.08 -15.03 -29.34
N LEU A 27 -3.39 -14.88 -29.43
CA LEU A 27 -4.29 -14.64 -28.29
C LEU A 27 -4.49 -15.87 -27.39
N GLU A 28 -4.19 -17.07 -27.86
CA GLU A 28 -4.25 -18.28 -27.04
C GLU A 28 -3.22 -18.23 -25.90
N ALA A 29 -2.02 -17.69 -26.15
CA ALA A 29 -1.00 -17.49 -25.14
C ALA A 29 -1.50 -16.58 -24.00
N VAL A 30 -2.24 -15.52 -24.33
CA VAL A 30 -2.85 -14.60 -23.36
C VAL A 30 -3.87 -15.33 -22.47
N ARG A 31 -4.76 -16.11 -23.06
CA ARG A 31 -5.77 -16.87 -22.32
C ARG A 31 -5.17 -17.93 -21.40
N LYS A 32 -4.10 -18.58 -21.82
CA LYS A 32 -3.42 -19.63 -21.04
C LYS A 32 -2.59 -19.07 -19.89
N ARG A 33 -2.05 -17.87 -20.03
CA ARG A 33 -1.21 -17.19 -19.02
C ARG A 33 -1.61 -15.73 -18.83
N PRO A 34 -2.87 -15.42 -18.43
CA PRO A 34 -3.37 -14.06 -18.38
C PRO A 34 -2.56 -13.16 -17.43
N ALA A 35 -2.10 -13.68 -16.29
CA ALA A 35 -1.33 -12.92 -15.32
C ALA A 35 0.01 -12.39 -15.87
N MET A 36 0.58 -12.98 -16.92
CA MET A 36 1.78 -12.45 -17.59
C MET A 36 1.51 -11.11 -18.30
N TYR A 37 0.27 -10.88 -18.74
CA TYR A 37 -0.13 -9.70 -19.53
C TYR A 37 -0.82 -8.64 -18.68
N ILE A 38 -1.65 -9.05 -17.72
CA ILE A 38 -2.47 -8.14 -16.90
C ILE A 38 -2.11 -8.17 -15.40
N GLY A 39 -1.09 -8.94 -15.01
CA GLY A 39 -0.52 -8.99 -13.67
C GLY A 39 -1.31 -9.83 -12.66
N ASP A 40 -2.61 -9.94 -12.78
CA ASP A 40 -3.50 -10.63 -11.84
C ASP A 40 -4.79 -11.09 -12.55
N ILE A 41 -5.49 -12.08 -12.02
CA ILE A 41 -6.80 -12.56 -12.49
C ILE A 41 -7.94 -12.26 -11.52
N GLY A 42 -7.66 -11.57 -10.43
CA GLY A 42 -8.64 -11.09 -9.47
C GLY A 42 -9.16 -9.69 -9.81
N ASN A 43 -9.62 -9.01 -8.78
CA ASN A 43 -10.19 -7.66 -8.90
C ASN A 43 -9.23 -6.66 -9.58
N LYS A 44 -7.93 -6.72 -9.27
CA LYS A 44 -6.92 -5.85 -9.86
C LYS A 44 -6.77 -6.07 -11.37
N GLY A 45 -6.67 -7.33 -11.81
CA GLY A 45 -6.56 -7.68 -13.22
C GLY A 45 -7.83 -7.36 -14.01
N LEU A 46 -9.02 -7.55 -13.40
CA LEU A 46 -10.30 -7.18 -14.01
C LEU A 46 -10.33 -5.67 -14.34
N HIS A 47 -9.96 -4.81 -13.40
CA HIS A 47 -9.93 -3.36 -13.61
C HIS A 47 -8.82 -2.93 -14.57
N HIS A 48 -7.74 -3.71 -14.66
CA HIS A 48 -6.65 -3.45 -15.62
C HIS A 48 -7.13 -3.53 -17.06
N LEU A 49 -8.09 -4.41 -17.39
CA LEU A 49 -8.71 -4.44 -18.74
C LEU A 49 -9.30 -3.08 -19.11
N VAL A 50 -9.98 -2.43 -18.17
CA VAL A 50 -10.56 -1.10 -18.40
C VAL A 50 -9.46 -0.07 -18.62
N TYR A 51 -8.39 -0.14 -17.84
CA TYR A 51 -7.26 0.79 -17.95
C TYR A 51 -6.60 0.68 -19.33
N GLU A 52 -6.41 -0.52 -19.87
CA GLU A 52 -5.83 -0.70 -21.20
C GLU A 52 -6.66 -0.04 -22.31
N VAL A 53 -8.00 -0.04 -22.19
CA VAL A 53 -8.87 0.62 -23.18
C VAL A 53 -8.89 2.13 -22.95
N VAL A 54 -9.00 2.58 -21.69
CA VAL A 54 -8.97 4.01 -21.35
C VAL A 54 -7.65 4.65 -21.75
N ASP A 55 -6.50 3.97 -21.50
CA ASP A 55 -5.18 4.47 -21.86
C ASP A 55 -5.03 4.67 -23.38
N ASN A 56 -5.75 3.90 -24.23
CA ASN A 56 -5.79 4.16 -25.67
C ASN A 56 -6.51 5.48 -25.99
N SER A 57 -7.60 5.78 -25.31
CA SER A 57 -8.32 7.04 -25.46
C SER A 57 -7.49 8.24 -24.93
N ILE A 58 -6.74 8.02 -23.82
CA ILE A 58 -5.79 9.02 -23.30
C ILE A 58 -4.63 9.26 -24.27
N ASP A 59 -4.13 8.24 -24.96
CA ASP A 59 -3.10 8.41 -25.99
C ASP A 59 -3.59 9.26 -27.16
N GLU A 60 -4.86 9.13 -27.59
CA GLU A 60 -5.51 10.04 -28.54
C GLU A 60 -5.60 11.48 -28.01
N ALA A 61 -5.84 11.63 -26.69
CA ALA A 61 -5.88 12.93 -26.05
C ALA A 61 -4.48 13.57 -25.98
N LEU A 62 -3.43 12.79 -25.65
CA LEU A 62 -2.04 13.24 -25.68
C LEU A 62 -1.58 13.65 -27.10
N ALA A 63 -2.10 12.99 -28.12
CA ALA A 63 -1.90 13.36 -29.51
C ALA A 63 -2.73 14.59 -29.95
N GLY A 64 -3.61 15.11 -29.09
CA GLY A 64 -4.41 16.32 -29.31
C GLY A 64 -5.75 16.09 -30.03
N TYR A 65 -6.19 14.85 -30.19
CA TYR A 65 -7.37 14.52 -30.97
C TYR A 65 -8.60 14.13 -30.13
N CYS A 66 -8.48 13.89 -28.83
CA CYS A 66 -9.57 13.50 -27.95
C CYS A 66 -9.74 14.52 -26.81
N LYS A 67 -11.00 14.84 -26.47
CA LYS A 67 -11.37 15.73 -25.38
C LYS A 67 -12.37 15.10 -24.41
N ASN A 68 -13.12 14.11 -24.86
CA ASN A 68 -14.18 13.50 -24.08
C ASN A 68 -14.03 11.98 -24.09
N ILE A 69 -13.95 11.39 -22.92
CA ILE A 69 -13.88 9.95 -22.69
C ILE A 69 -15.06 9.57 -21.79
N VAL A 70 -15.83 8.57 -22.18
CA VAL A 70 -16.96 8.07 -21.41
C VAL A 70 -16.75 6.59 -21.10
N VAL A 71 -16.71 6.27 -19.82
CA VAL A 71 -16.63 4.90 -19.30
C VAL A 71 -18.00 4.55 -18.72
N THR A 72 -18.60 3.44 -19.14
CA THR A 72 -19.92 3.02 -18.67
C THR A 72 -19.88 1.58 -18.19
N ILE A 73 -20.24 1.35 -16.94
CA ILE A 73 -20.54 0.02 -16.41
C ILE A 73 -22.01 -0.25 -16.70
N HIS A 74 -22.29 -1.29 -17.45
CA HIS A 74 -23.66 -1.67 -17.85
C HIS A 74 -24.32 -2.58 -16.81
N GLU A 75 -25.63 -2.72 -16.89
CA GLU A 75 -26.43 -3.55 -15.98
C GLU A 75 -25.96 -5.01 -15.94
N ASP A 76 -25.49 -5.54 -17.06
CA ASP A 76 -24.95 -6.89 -17.21
C ASP A 76 -23.47 -7.03 -16.78
N ASN A 77 -22.89 -6.03 -16.10
CA ASN A 77 -21.48 -5.93 -15.78
C ASN A 77 -20.53 -5.97 -16.97
N SER A 78 -21.01 -5.74 -18.20
CA SER A 78 -20.12 -5.34 -19.28
C SER A 78 -19.64 -3.92 -19.05
N ILE A 79 -18.53 -3.54 -19.67
CA ILE A 79 -18.03 -2.19 -19.61
C ILE A 79 -17.75 -1.66 -21.00
N SER A 80 -18.08 -0.39 -21.23
CA SER A 80 -17.73 0.28 -22.47
C SER A 80 -16.90 1.52 -22.21
N VAL A 81 -15.91 1.76 -23.07
CA VAL A 81 -15.12 2.99 -23.14
C VAL A 81 -15.34 3.61 -24.50
N GLN A 82 -15.73 4.86 -24.53
CA GLN A 82 -15.96 5.64 -25.73
C GLN A 82 -15.15 6.92 -25.70
N ASP A 83 -14.49 7.25 -26.80
CA ASP A 83 -13.76 8.50 -27.01
C ASP A 83 -14.28 9.26 -28.25
N ASP A 84 -13.85 10.51 -28.35
CA ASP A 84 -14.05 11.40 -29.50
C ASP A 84 -12.75 11.62 -30.29
N GLY A 85 -11.81 10.65 -30.24
CA GLY A 85 -10.55 10.68 -30.98
C GLY A 85 -10.73 10.47 -32.49
N ARG A 86 -9.63 10.19 -33.19
CA ARG A 86 -9.64 9.99 -34.67
C ARG A 86 -10.37 8.74 -35.13
N GLY A 87 -10.61 7.79 -34.23
CA GLY A 87 -11.07 6.44 -34.56
C GLY A 87 -9.96 5.55 -35.10
N ILE A 88 -9.98 4.26 -34.73
CA ILE A 88 -9.01 3.27 -35.20
C ILE A 88 -9.15 3.12 -36.72
N PRO A 89 -8.03 3.06 -37.50
CA PRO A 89 -8.09 2.84 -38.95
C PRO A 89 -8.83 1.54 -39.31
N THR A 90 -9.73 1.61 -40.27
CA THR A 90 -10.55 0.46 -40.72
C THR A 90 -10.14 -0.05 -42.10
N ALA A 91 -9.26 0.67 -42.81
CA ALA A 91 -8.75 0.27 -44.11
C ALA A 91 -7.99 -1.06 -44.08
N MET A 92 -7.88 -1.72 -45.21
CA MET A 92 -7.18 -2.99 -45.37
C MET A 92 -5.66 -2.82 -45.10
N HIS A 93 -5.11 -3.57 -44.16
CA HIS A 93 -3.69 -3.60 -43.89
C HIS A 93 -2.93 -4.37 -44.98
N THR A 94 -1.95 -3.74 -45.58
CA THR A 94 -1.30 -4.25 -46.80
C THR A 94 -0.61 -5.60 -46.62
N LYS A 95 0.02 -5.84 -45.47
CA LYS A 95 0.75 -7.09 -45.15
C LYS A 95 -0.19 -8.17 -44.63
N GLU A 96 -1.06 -7.83 -43.68
CA GLU A 96 -1.92 -8.79 -42.99
C GLU A 96 -3.16 -9.22 -43.79
N LYS A 97 -3.52 -8.48 -44.86
CA LYS A 97 -4.69 -8.76 -45.69
C LYS A 97 -6.03 -8.80 -44.92
N ARG A 98 -6.06 -8.07 -43.79
CA ARG A 98 -7.21 -7.86 -42.90
C ARG A 98 -7.35 -6.38 -42.62
N SER A 99 -8.49 -5.94 -42.10
CA SER A 99 -8.64 -4.54 -41.74
C SER A 99 -7.65 -4.17 -40.64
N ALA A 100 -7.17 -2.92 -40.61
CA ALA A 100 -6.26 -2.44 -39.55
C ALA A 100 -6.92 -2.56 -38.17
N LEU A 101 -8.22 -2.33 -38.05
CA LEU A 101 -9.00 -2.56 -36.83
C LEU A 101 -8.86 -4.01 -36.32
N GLU A 102 -9.11 -5.00 -37.24
CA GLU A 102 -8.97 -6.41 -36.88
C GLU A 102 -7.55 -6.78 -36.47
N VAL A 103 -6.55 -6.23 -37.14
CA VAL A 103 -5.13 -6.44 -36.78
C VAL A 103 -4.84 -5.93 -35.36
N VAL A 104 -5.27 -4.72 -35.02
CA VAL A 104 -5.07 -4.15 -33.67
C VAL A 104 -5.79 -4.97 -32.59
N MET A 105 -6.96 -5.54 -32.92
CA MET A 105 -7.76 -6.31 -31.95
C MET A 105 -7.29 -7.75 -31.77
N THR A 106 -6.57 -8.33 -32.75
CA THR A 106 -6.28 -9.78 -32.75
C THR A 106 -4.81 -10.14 -32.81
N VAL A 107 -3.93 -9.21 -33.15
CA VAL A 107 -2.50 -9.47 -33.27
C VAL A 107 -1.74 -8.83 -32.10
N LEU A 108 -0.94 -9.62 -31.38
CA LEU A 108 -0.04 -9.10 -30.36
C LEU A 108 1.09 -8.33 -31.04
N HIS A 109 1.55 -7.27 -30.37
CA HIS A 109 2.61 -6.38 -30.88
C HIS A 109 2.24 -5.68 -32.20
N ALA A 110 0.97 -5.39 -32.40
CA ALA A 110 0.46 -4.59 -33.51
C ALA A 110 -0.18 -3.29 -33.00
N GLY A 111 0.06 -2.19 -33.72
CA GLY A 111 -0.57 -0.90 -33.39
C GLY A 111 0.15 0.29 -34.00
N GLY A 112 -0.55 1.41 -34.17
CA GLY A 112 -0.02 2.67 -34.71
C GLY A 112 0.99 3.39 -33.80
N LYS A 113 1.13 2.92 -32.55
CA LYS A 113 2.03 3.53 -31.54
C LYS A 113 3.51 3.19 -31.77
N PHE A 114 3.83 2.26 -32.65
CA PHE A 114 5.18 1.99 -33.13
C PHE A 114 5.67 3.02 -34.16
N ASP A 115 4.74 3.83 -34.71
CA ASP A 115 5.05 4.92 -35.61
C ASP A 115 5.18 6.23 -34.85
N LYS A 116 6.40 6.78 -34.77
CA LYS A 116 6.72 8.01 -34.05
C LYS A 116 6.09 9.28 -34.64
N ASP A 117 5.71 9.25 -35.91
CA ASP A 117 5.03 10.37 -36.56
C ASP A 117 3.55 10.44 -36.13
N SER A 118 2.95 9.30 -35.82
CA SER A 118 1.56 9.20 -35.39
C SER A 118 1.37 9.48 -33.89
N TYR A 119 2.33 9.04 -33.04
CA TYR A 119 2.32 9.26 -31.59
C TYR A 119 3.71 9.57 -31.05
N LYS A 120 3.96 10.84 -30.72
CA LYS A 120 5.23 11.27 -30.13
C LYS A 120 5.45 10.73 -28.72
N VAL A 121 4.38 10.55 -27.98
CA VAL A 121 4.35 10.02 -26.62
C VAL A 121 3.11 9.14 -26.48
N SER A 122 3.25 7.96 -25.91
CA SER A 122 2.12 7.07 -25.60
C SER A 122 2.37 6.27 -24.33
N GLY A 123 1.31 5.91 -23.61
CA GLY A 123 1.34 4.97 -22.50
C GLY A 123 1.38 3.51 -22.98
N GLY A 124 0.76 3.22 -24.12
CA GLY A 124 0.73 1.91 -24.73
C GLY A 124 2.00 1.63 -25.55
N LEU A 125 2.96 0.91 -24.98
CA LEU A 125 4.26 0.67 -25.60
C LEU A 125 4.39 -0.65 -26.34
N HIS A 126 3.64 -1.67 -25.91
CA HIS A 126 3.86 -3.04 -26.34
C HIS A 126 2.90 -3.50 -27.45
N GLY A 127 1.87 -2.70 -27.78
CA GLY A 127 0.86 -3.08 -28.77
C GLY A 127 0.07 -4.34 -28.41
N VAL A 128 -0.13 -4.59 -27.12
CA VAL A 128 -0.82 -5.81 -26.63
C VAL A 128 -2.08 -5.52 -25.81
N GLY A 129 -2.30 -4.29 -25.35
CA GLY A 129 -3.35 -3.97 -24.37
C GLY A 129 -4.75 -4.37 -24.82
N VAL A 130 -5.25 -3.79 -25.92
CA VAL A 130 -6.61 -4.06 -26.40
C VAL A 130 -6.79 -5.49 -26.93
N SER A 131 -5.75 -6.09 -27.51
CA SER A 131 -5.80 -7.49 -27.94
C SER A 131 -5.85 -8.45 -26.75
N CYS A 132 -5.20 -8.11 -25.60
CA CYS A 132 -5.38 -8.83 -24.34
C CYS A 132 -6.82 -8.69 -23.80
N VAL A 133 -7.40 -7.49 -23.83
CA VAL A 133 -8.81 -7.29 -23.44
C VAL A 133 -9.73 -8.18 -24.28
N ASN A 134 -9.51 -8.23 -25.60
CA ASN A 134 -10.26 -9.07 -26.50
C ASN A 134 -10.11 -10.56 -26.19
N ALA A 135 -8.88 -11.03 -25.98
CA ALA A 135 -8.60 -12.42 -25.63
C ALA A 135 -9.24 -12.85 -24.30
N LEU A 136 -9.32 -11.96 -23.31
CA LEU A 136 -9.80 -12.23 -21.96
C LEU A 136 -11.29 -11.91 -21.76
N SER A 137 -12.00 -11.65 -22.85
CA SER A 137 -13.44 -11.37 -22.87
C SER A 137 -14.19 -12.49 -23.58
N THR A 138 -15.36 -12.86 -23.07
CA THR A 138 -16.29 -13.79 -23.80
C THR A 138 -16.83 -13.15 -25.06
N LYS A 139 -17.05 -11.84 -25.01
CA LYS A 139 -17.53 -11.02 -26.11
C LYS A 139 -16.84 -9.66 -26.08
N LEU A 140 -16.48 -9.12 -27.24
CA LEU A 140 -16.06 -7.74 -27.41
C LEU A 140 -16.71 -7.16 -28.65
N HIS A 141 -17.25 -5.95 -28.53
CA HIS A 141 -17.86 -5.20 -29.64
C HIS A 141 -17.15 -3.86 -29.78
N VAL A 142 -16.65 -3.56 -30.96
CA VAL A 142 -16.01 -2.29 -31.27
C VAL A 142 -16.82 -1.55 -32.35
N THR A 143 -17.03 -0.26 -32.10
CA THR A 143 -17.61 0.68 -33.06
C THR A 143 -16.61 1.80 -33.31
N VAL A 144 -16.34 2.07 -34.56
CA VAL A 144 -15.42 3.14 -34.98
C VAL A 144 -16.16 4.13 -35.88
N ARG A 145 -16.04 5.42 -35.54
CA ARG A 145 -16.54 6.52 -36.35
C ARG A 145 -15.35 7.24 -36.96
N ARG A 146 -15.21 7.15 -38.27
CA ARG A 146 -14.07 7.69 -39.00
C ARG A 146 -14.44 7.97 -40.46
N GLU A 147 -13.92 9.05 -41.01
CA GLU A 147 -14.06 9.43 -42.43
C GLU A 147 -15.53 9.53 -42.87
N GLY A 148 -16.39 10.07 -42.01
CA GLY A 148 -17.82 10.25 -42.31
C GLY A 148 -18.67 8.97 -42.18
N LYS A 149 -18.06 7.86 -41.72
CA LYS A 149 -18.69 6.54 -41.66
C LYS A 149 -18.60 5.95 -40.25
N THR A 150 -19.52 5.03 -39.99
CA THR A 150 -19.52 4.21 -38.78
C THR A 150 -19.26 2.75 -39.16
N PHE A 151 -18.27 2.16 -38.51
CA PHE A 151 -17.88 0.77 -38.71
C PHE A 151 -18.05 -0.01 -37.40
N GLU A 152 -18.30 -1.32 -37.52
CA GLU A 152 -18.34 -2.21 -36.38
C GLU A 152 -17.66 -3.55 -36.66
N GLN A 153 -17.22 -4.18 -35.57
CA GLN A 153 -16.78 -5.59 -35.57
C GLN A 153 -17.01 -6.18 -34.19
N GLU A 154 -17.41 -7.46 -34.17
CA GLU A 154 -17.61 -8.21 -32.92
C GLU A 154 -16.66 -9.40 -32.86
N TYR A 155 -16.26 -9.71 -31.62
CA TYR A 155 -15.34 -10.82 -31.32
C TYR A 155 -15.91 -11.68 -30.21
N ALA A 156 -15.66 -13.00 -30.31
CA ALA A 156 -15.90 -13.95 -29.25
C ALA A 156 -14.58 -14.59 -28.84
N THR A 157 -14.17 -14.40 -27.60
CA THR A 157 -12.90 -14.91 -27.07
C THR A 157 -11.68 -14.59 -27.95
N GLY A 158 -11.65 -13.38 -28.50
CA GLY A 158 -10.58 -12.91 -29.38
C GLY A 158 -10.77 -13.24 -30.88
N ILE A 159 -11.78 -14.04 -31.24
CA ILE A 159 -12.03 -14.48 -32.64
C ILE A 159 -13.06 -13.55 -33.26
N PRO A 160 -12.74 -12.90 -34.41
CA PRO A 160 -13.72 -12.06 -35.12
C PRO A 160 -14.92 -12.91 -35.62
N GLN A 161 -16.13 -12.41 -35.40
CA GLN A 161 -17.36 -13.10 -35.80
C GLN A 161 -17.75 -12.78 -37.26
N TYR A 162 -17.31 -11.64 -37.72
CA TYR A 162 -17.47 -11.17 -39.10
C TYR A 162 -16.38 -10.16 -39.44
N ALA A 163 -16.13 -9.92 -40.71
CA ALA A 163 -15.22 -8.87 -41.15
C ALA A 163 -15.76 -7.48 -40.78
N VAL A 164 -14.86 -6.48 -40.61
CA VAL A 164 -15.28 -5.09 -40.38
C VAL A 164 -16.31 -4.67 -41.42
N ARG A 165 -17.45 -4.14 -40.94
CA ARG A 165 -18.55 -3.72 -41.81
C ARG A 165 -18.96 -2.28 -41.52
N GLU A 166 -19.34 -1.57 -42.56
CA GLU A 166 -19.96 -0.26 -42.48
C GLU A 166 -21.41 -0.40 -42.06
N ILE A 167 -21.84 0.33 -41.03
CA ILE A 167 -23.22 0.27 -40.51
C ILE A 167 -23.96 1.59 -40.62
N GLY A 168 -23.31 2.66 -41.09
CA GLY A 168 -23.95 3.96 -41.28
C GLY A 168 -22.96 5.07 -41.48
N THR A 169 -23.48 6.31 -41.51
CA THR A 169 -22.70 7.54 -41.57
C THR A 169 -22.55 8.17 -40.20
N SER A 170 -21.52 9.01 -39.99
CA SER A 170 -21.31 9.75 -38.76
C SER A 170 -20.67 11.11 -39.04
N ASP A 171 -21.20 12.15 -38.42
CA ASP A 171 -20.61 13.50 -38.45
C ASP A 171 -19.50 13.69 -37.39
N THR A 172 -19.27 12.69 -36.55
CA THR A 172 -18.26 12.70 -35.50
C THR A 172 -17.23 11.59 -35.69
N THR A 173 -16.07 11.70 -35.07
CA THR A 173 -15.06 10.66 -35.02
C THR A 173 -14.98 10.03 -33.62
N GLY A 174 -14.31 8.90 -33.49
CA GLY A 174 -14.04 8.26 -32.19
C GLY A 174 -14.13 6.73 -32.24
N THR A 175 -13.78 6.12 -31.12
CA THR A 175 -13.86 4.68 -30.92
C THR A 175 -14.72 4.38 -29.70
N ARG A 176 -15.55 3.34 -29.79
CA ARG A 176 -16.24 2.73 -28.65
C ARG A 176 -15.88 1.25 -28.59
N VAL A 177 -15.35 0.82 -27.47
CA VAL A 177 -15.07 -0.60 -27.18
C VAL A 177 -15.93 -1.02 -26.00
N GLN A 178 -16.75 -2.03 -26.19
CA GLN A 178 -17.54 -2.68 -25.13
C GLN A 178 -17.11 -4.13 -25.02
N PHE A 179 -16.89 -4.61 -23.79
CA PHE A 179 -16.41 -5.97 -23.56
C PHE A 179 -17.02 -6.60 -22.32
N TRP A 180 -17.10 -7.94 -22.33
CA TRP A 180 -17.65 -8.81 -21.30
C TRP A 180 -16.53 -9.71 -20.78
N PRO A 181 -16.00 -9.48 -19.57
CA PRO A 181 -14.92 -10.29 -19.03
C PRO A 181 -15.28 -11.76 -18.92
N ASP A 182 -14.32 -12.64 -19.16
CA ASP A 182 -14.55 -14.08 -19.14
C ASP A 182 -14.50 -14.64 -17.71
N ALA A 183 -15.66 -15.06 -17.17
CA ALA A 183 -15.79 -15.63 -15.83
C ALA A 183 -15.03 -16.97 -15.66
N THR A 184 -14.56 -17.60 -16.73
CA THR A 184 -13.72 -18.80 -16.65
C THR A 184 -12.26 -18.46 -16.36
N ILE A 185 -11.87 -17.19 -16.53
CA ILE A 185 -10.50 -16.68 -16.30
C ILE A 185 -10.44 -15.86 -15.03
N PHE A 186 -11.39 -14.93 -14.85
CA PHE A 186 -11.40 -14.02 -13.71
C PHE A 186 -12.13 -14.63 -12.51
N SER A 187 -11.56 -14.45 -11.31
CA SER A 187 -12.20 -14.85 -10.06
C SER A 187 -13.45 -14.03 -9.72
N THR A 188 -13.59 -12.86 -10.33
CA THR A 188 -14.76 -11.98 -10.28
C THR A 188 -14.89 -11.22 -11.60
N THR A 189 -16.13 -10.97 -12.02
CA THR A 189 -16.45 -10.13 -13.20
C THR A 189 -17.23 -8.88 -12.80
N VAL A 190 -17.36 -8.61 -11.49
CA VAL A 190 -18.06 -7.44 -10.97
C VAL A 190 -17.10 -6.28 -10.80
N TYR A 191 -17.31 -5.21 -11.54
CA TYR A 191 -16.50 -3.99 -11.43
C TYR A 191 -16.80 -3.22 -10.16
N ASN A 192 -15.74 -2.73 -9.51
CA ASN A 192 -15.85 -1.80 -8.39
C ASN A 192 -15.77 -0.35 -8.91
N LYS A 193 -16.87 0.38 -8.76
CA LYS A 193 -17.00 1.77 -9.20
C LYS A 193 -15.93 2.68 -8.58
N ASP A 194 -15.65 2.53 -7.28
CA ASP A 194 -14.73 3.42 -6.56
C ASP A 194 -13.27 3.26 -7.04
N ILE A 195 -12.88 2.06 -7.44
CA ILE A 195 -11.57 1.79 -8.04
C ILE A 195 -11.44 2.51 -9.38
N LEU A 196 -12.48 2.41 -10.24
CA LEU A 196 -12.51 3.13 -11.52
C LEU A 196 -12.54 4.63 -11.31
N GLU A 197 -13.37 5.13 -10.38
CA GLU A 197 -13.45 6.55 -10.04
C GLU A 197 -12.08 7.11 -9.62
N GLY A 198 -11.36 6.39 -8.76
CA GLY A 198 -10.01 6.77 -8.34
C GLY A 198 -9.07 6.96 -9.53
N ARG A 199 -9.01 5.97 -10.41
CA ARG A 199 -8.12 5.99 -11.59
C ARG A 199 -8.51 7.05 -12.62
N LEU A 200 -9.80 7.19 -12.92
CA LEU A 200 -10.28 8.17 -13.90
C LEU A 200 -10.06 9.61 -13.41
N ARG A 201 -10.19 9.84 -12.11
CA ARG A 201 -9.87 11.12 -11.46
C ARG A 201 -8.38 11.44 -11.59
N GLU A 202 -7.48 10.49 -11.32
CA GLU A 202 -6.04 10.66 -11.54
C GLU A 202 -5.73 11.05 -12.98
N LEU A 203 -6.30 10.34 -13.95
CA LEU A 203 -6.10 10.61 -15.38
C LEU A 203 -6.59 12.00 -15.77
N ALA A 204 -7.68 12.50 -15.19
CA ALA A 204 -8.15 13.86 -15.43
C ALA A 204 -7.18 14.92 -14.90
N PHE A 205 -6.52 14.68 -13.75
CA PHE A 205 -5.47 15.58 -13.24
C PHE A 205 -4.18 15.51 -14.07
N LEU A 206 -3.80 14.32 -14.55
CA LEU A 206 -2.60 14.15 -15.37
C LEU A 206 -2.76 14.72 -16.79
N ASN A 207 -4.01 14.91 -17.25
CA ASN A 207 -4.32 15.38 -18.60
C ASN A 207 -5.30 16.54 -18.52
N ARG A 208 -4.77 17.75 -18.42
CA ARG A 208 -5.59 18.97 -18.28
C ARG A 208 -6.63 19.10 -19.40
N ARG A 209 -7.81 19.58 -19.05
CA ARG A 209 -8.90 19.92 -19.98
C ARG A 209 -9.49 18.73 -20.74
N ILE A 210 -9.33 17.53 -20.22
CA ILE A 210 -10.01 16.34 -20.73
C ILE A 210 -11.19 16.05 -19.80
N ASN A 211 -12.37 15.81 -20.39
CA ASN A 211 -13.54 15.33 -19.67
C ASN A 211 -13.53 13.81 -19.65
N ILE A 212 -13.51 13.22 -18.45
CA ILE A 212 -13.62 11.79 -18.28
C ILE A 212 -14.87 11.51 -17.46
N THR A 213 -15.89 10.90 -18.08
CA THR A 213 -17.17 10.60 -17.42
C THR A 213 -17.25 9.11 -17.07
N LEU A 214 -17.61 8.82 -15.82
CA LEU A 214 -17.96 7.46 -15.37
C LEU A 214 -19.46 7.39 -15.15
N ASN A 215 -20.10 6.44 -15.84
CA ASN A 215 -21.49 6.06 -15.64
C ASN A 215 -21.53 4.65 -15.02
N ASP A 216 -22.39 4.46 -14.03
CA ASP A 216 -22.72 3.13 -13.50
C ASP A 216 -24.23 2.94 -13.63
N LEU A 217 -24.64 2.03 -14.51
CA LEU A 217 -26.05 1.79 -14.85
C LEU A 217 -26.67 0.64 -14.03
N ARG A 218 -25.90 0.02 -13.13
CA ARG A 218 -26.36 -1.19 -12.42
C ARG A 218 -27.41 -0.89 -11.36
N ASP A 219 -27.25 0.23 -10.67
CA ASP A 219 -28.15 0.64 -9.59
C ASP A 219 -28.72 2.03 -9.91
N ALA A 220 -30.05 2.12 -9.97
CA ALA A 220 -30.76 3.38 -10.05
C ALA A 220 -31.26 3.78 -8.65
N ASP A 221 -31.26 5.08 -8.37
CA ASP A 221 -31.85 5.63 -7.14
C ASP A 221 -33.40 5.54 -7.18
N GLU A 222 -34.06 6.00 -6.11
CA GLU A 222 -35.53 6.01 -5.99
C GLU A 222 -36.23 6.83 -7.11
N GLU A 223 -35.50 7.74 -7.74
CA GLU A 223 -35.99 8.56 -8.86
C GLU A 223 -35.67 7.93 -10.24
N GLY A 224 -35.05 6.74 -10.26
CA GLY A 224 -34.63 6.04 -11.48
C GLY A 224 -33.36 6.60 -12.12
N LYS A 225 -32.61 7.44 -11.41
CA LYS A 225 -31.37 8.04 -11.88
C LYS A 225 -30.17 7.16 -11.54
N THR A 226 -29.37 6.83 -12.55
CA THR A 226 -28.13 6.08 -12.40
C THR A 226 -26.96 7.00 -12.03
N TYR A 227 -25.88 6.41 -11.51
CA TYR A 227 -24.67 7.17 -11.18
C TYR A 227 -24.00 7.70 -12.45
N SER A 228 -23.69 9.00 -12.44
CA SER A 228 -22.89 9.64 -13.48
C SER A 228 -22.02 10.74 -12.86
N LYS A 229 -20.72 10.69 -13.15
CA LYS A 229 -19.77 11.70 -12.65
C LYS A 229 -18.70 11.99 -13.68
N THR A 230 -18.50 13.28 -13.95
CA THR A 230 -17.44 13.76 -14.83
C THR A 230 -16.27 14.29 -14.02
N PHE A 231 -15.08 13.82 -14.36
CA PHE A 231 -13.80 14.28 -13.84
C PHE A 231 -13.18 15.22 -14.87
N TYR A 232 -12.80 16.40 -14.40
CA TYR A 232 -12.17 17.44 -15.21
C TYR A 232 -11.23 18.25 -14.33
N SER A 233 -10.09 18.62 -14.84
CA SER A 233 -9.15 19.51 -14.15
C SER A 233 -8.59 20.55 -15.12
N GLU A 234 -8.62 21.80 -14.73
CA GLU A 234 -7.96 22.88 -15.45
C GLU A 234 -6.54 23.12 -14.93
N GLY A 235 -6.33 23.03 -13.63
CA GLY A 235 -5.03 23.18 -12.97
C GLY A 235 -4.13 21.94 -13.05
N GLY A 236 -4.69 20.79 -13.41
CA GLY A 236 -3.91 19.56 -13.61
C GLY A 236 -3.30 19.02 -12.32
N ILE A 237 -2.00 18.69 -12.35
CA ILE A 237 -1.30 18.09 -11.20
C ILE A 237 -1.20 19.04 -9.99
N THR A 238 -1.39 20.35 -10.16
CA THR A 238 -1.49 21.29 -9.04
C THR A 238 -2.73 21.03 -8.20
N GLU A 239 -3.90 20.91 -8.84
CA GLU A 239 -5.16 20.54 -8.17
C GLU A 239 -5.07 19.13 -7.57
N PHE A 240 -4.30 18.23 -8.20
CA PHE A 240 -4.09 16.89 -7.69
C PHE A 240 -3.37 16.90 -6.34
N VAL A 241 -2.27 17.65 -6.22
CA VAL A 241 -1.53 17.81 -4.96
C VAL A 241 -2.42 18.42 -3.88
N GLU A 242 -3.19 19.46 -4.21
CA GLU A 242 -4.13 20.09 -3.26
C GLU A 242 -5.21 19.10 -2.78
N MET A 243 -5.75 18.31 -3.70
CA MET A 243 -6.74 17.26 -3.37
C MET A 243 -6.17 16.19 -2.44
N ILE A 244 -4.93 15.74 -2.70
CA ILE A 244 -4.26 14.72 -1.87
C ILE A 244 -4.13 15.20 -0.42
N ASP A 245 -3.65 16.42 -0.22
CA ASP A 245 -3.44 16.97 1.12
C ASP A 245 -4.77 17.33 1.81
N LYS A 246 -5.74 17.84 1.06
CA LYS A 246 -7.09 18.12 1.57
C LYS A 246 -7.80 16.86 2.05
N ASN A 247 -7.76 15.77 1.27
CA ASN A 247 -8.38 14.50 1.64
C ASN A 247 -7.74 13.87 2.89
N ALA A 248 -6.46 14.14 3.11
CA ALA A 248 -5.73 13.68 4.29
C ALA A 248 -5.77 14.67 5.46
N ASN A 249 -6.52 15.79 5.35
CA ASN A 249 -6.59 16.87 6.33
C ASN A 249 -5.20 17.39 6.77
N ARG A 250 -4.25 17.50 5.83
CA ARG A 250 -2.91 18.01 6.11
C ARG A 250 -2.89 19.52 6.08
N LEU A 251 -2.28 20.12 7.10
CA LEU A 251 -2.08 21.56 7.16
C LEU A 251 -0.90 21.96 6.27
N SER A 252 -1.15 22.77 5.25
CA SER A 252 -0.09 23.30 4.40
C SER A 252 0.80 24.29 5.15
N LEU A 253 2.10 24.25 4.92
CA LEU A 253 3.09 25.18 5.45
C LEU A 253 3.37 26.35 4.51
N ILE A 254 3.01 26.22 3.24
CA ILE A 254 3.15 27.25 2.20
C ILE A 254 1.80 27.50 1.53
N PRO A 255 1.50 28.74 1.12
CA PRO A 255 0.15 29.12 0.67
C PRO A 255 -0.22 28.55 -0.70
N LYS A 256 0.76 28.20 -1.53
CA LYS A 256 0.54 27.74 -2.90
C LYS A 256 1.39 26.53 -3.22
N VAL A 257 0.86 25.67 -4.08
CA VAL A 257 1.61 24.55 -4.68
C VAL A 257 2.73 25.13 -5.56
N VAL A 258 3.93 24.62 -5.38
CA VAL A 258 5.05 24.92 -6.28
C VAL A 258 4.89 24.06 -7.52
N TYR A 259 4.77 24.72 -8.67
CA TYR A 259 4.58 24.08 -9.96
C TYR A 259 5.81 24.31 -10.85
N CYS A 260 6.25 23.26 -11.51
CA CYS A 260 7.37 23.27 -12.45
C CYS A 260 6.95 22.51 -13.70
N ASP A 261 7.23 23.10 -14.86
CA ASP A 261 7.15 22.41 -16.15
C ASP A 261 8.38 22.70 -17.01
N GLY A 262 8.67 21.80 -17.92
CA GLY A 262 9.77 21.97 -18.86
C GLY A 262 9.82 20.87 -19.92
N TYR A 263 10.42 21.24 -21.04
CA TYR A 263 10.68 20.34 -22.16
C TYR A 263 12.14 20.37 -22.53
N ASP A 264 12.78 19.20 -22.55
CA ASP A 264 14.15 19.04 -22.98
C ASP A 264 14.21 18.65 -24.47
N LYS A 265 14.82 19.52 -25.29
CA LYS A 265 14.92 19.30 -26.75
C LYS A 265 15.88 18.17 -27.11
N GLY A 266 16.85 17.84 -26.24
CA GLY A 266 17.85 16.82 -26.52
C GLY A 266 17.27 15.40 -26.43
N THR A 267 16.42 15.17 -25.44
CA THR A 267 15.79 13.86 -25.16
C THR A 267 14.32 13.80 -25.56
N ASN A 268 13.70 14.93 -25.92
CA ASN A 268 12.26 15.09 -26.15
C ASN A 268 11.40 14.72 -24.91
N VAL A 269 11.96 14.82 -23.71
CA VAL A 269 11.27 14.55 -22.46
C VAL A 269 10.56 15.80 -21.97
N THR A 270 9.27 15.67 -21.64
CA THR A 270 8.52 16.70 -20.93
C THR A 270 8.45 16.32 -19.45
N VAL A 271 8.64 17.31 -18.58
CA VAL A 271 8.58 17.15 -17.12
C VAL A 271 7.52 18.10 -16.58
N GLU A 272 6.64 17.59 -15.75
CA GLU A 272 5.73 18.38 -14.90
C GLU A 272 5.88 17.91 -13.46
N VAL A 273 6.05 18.84 -12.55
CA VAL A 273 6.12 18.57 -11.11
C VAL A 273 5.24 19.58 -10.38
N ALA A 274 4.40 19.08 -9.48
CA ALA A 274 3.70 19.91 -8.51
C ALA A 274 4.03 19.39 -7.11
N MET A 275 4.31 20.30 -6.18
CA MET A 275 4.65 19.92 -4.81
C MET A 275 4.22 20.94 -3.78
N ILE A 276 3.97 20.48 -2.56
CA ILE A 276 3.62 21.32 -1.41
C ILE A 276 4.25 20.74 -0.15
N TYR A 277 4.62 21.61 0.80
CA TYR A 277 5.04 21.20 2.13
C TYR A 277 3.89 21.36 3.13
N ASN A 278 3.70 20.36 3.96
CA ASN A 278 2.70 20.31 5.00
C ASN A 278 3.29 19.97 6.38
N ALA A 279 2.49 20.10 7.43
CA ALA A 279 2.90 19.84 8.81
C ALA A 279 3.09 18.35 9.14
N GLY A 280 2.86 17.44 8.21
CA GLY A 280 3.04 15.99 8.37
C GLY A 280 4.51 15.58 8.50
N TYR A 281 4.71 14.28 8.72
CA TYR A 281 6.05 13.69 8.94
C TYR A 281 6.47 12.72 7.84
N GLN A 282 5.60 12.43 6.89
CA GLN A 282 5.85 11.46 5.83
C GLN A 282 6.03 12.14 4.47
N GLU A 283 6.83 11.51 3.63
CA GLU A 283 6.96 11.81 2.21
C GLU A 283 5.80 11.15 1.45
N HIS A 284 5.12 11.91 0.59
CA HIS A 284 4.06 11.40 -0.30
C HIS A 284 4.39 11.79 -1.73
N ILE A 285 5.05 10.92 -2.46
CA ILE A 285 5.39 11.11 -3.87
C ILE A 285 4.54 10.19 -4.73
N PHE A 286 3.81 10.79 -5.67
CA PHE A 286 3.07 10.11 -6.73
C PHE A 286 3.81 10.36 -8.04
N SER A 287 4.21 9.30 -8.72
CA SER A 287 5.04 9.42 -9.92
C SER A 287 4.43 8.72 -11.11
N TYR A 288 4.49 9.39 -12.25
CA TYR A 288 3.84 8.95 -13.49
C TYR A 288 4.79 9.11 -14.68
N VAL A 289 4.76 8.12 -15.55
CA VAL A 289 5.46 8.13 -16.85
C VAL A 289 4.43 7.84 -17.93
N ASN A 290 4.21 8.78 -18.85
CA ASN A 290 3.17 8.68 -19.89
C ASN A 290 1.80 8.27 -19.29
N ASN A 291 1.42 8.90 -18.17
CA ASN A 291 0.22 8.61 -17.36
C ASN A 291 0.21 7.26 -16.63
N ILE A 292 1.23 6.42 -16.76
CA ILE A 292 1.35 5.16 -16.03
C ILE A 292 1.88 5.45 -14.63
N ASN A 293 1.21 4.95 -13.59
CA ASN A 293 1.65 5.08 -12.22
C ASN A 293 2.87 4.18 -11.94
N THR A 294 4.02 4.80 -11.66
CA THR A 294 5.26 4.11 -11.33
C THR A 294 5.41 4.00 -9.82
N ILE A 295 4.71 3.02 -9.22
CA ILE A 295 4.63 2.86 -7.75
C ILE A 295 6.00 2.60 -7.08
N GLU A 296 6.96 2.04 -7.81
CA GLU A 296 8.35 1.83 -7.35
C GLU A 296 9.27 2.99 -7.75
N GLY A 297 8.72 4.04 -8.37
CA GLY A 297 9.47 5.21 -8.80
C GLY A 297 10.35 4.95 -10.03
N GLY A 298 11.63 5.27 -9.92
CA GLY A 298 12.61 5.16 -11.00
C GLY A 298 13.45 6.41 -11.14
N THR A 299 14.08 6.57 -12.29
CA THR A 299 15.06 7.64 -12.58
C THR A 299 14.48 9.05 -12.47
N HIS A 300 13.19 9.25 -12.82
CA HIS A 300 12.51 10.54 -12.68
C HIS A 300 12.32 10.92 -11.18
N VAL A 301 11.98 9.96 -10.31
CA VAL A 301 11.90 10.20 -8.86
C VAL A 301 13.30 10.42 -8.27
N ALA A 302 14.31 9.70 -8.77
CA ALA A 302 15.70 9.93 -8.34
C ALA A 302 16.18 11.35 -8.71
N GLY A 303 15.85 11.83 -9.91
CA GLY A 303 16.14 13.21 -10.35
C GLY A 303 15.42 14.24 -9.47
N PHE A 304 14.15 14.01 -9.16
CA PHE A 304 13.38 14.86 -8.26
C PHE A 304 14.01 14.95 -6.87
N ARG A 305 14.30 13.81 -6.23
CA ARG A 305 14.91 13.76 -4.88
C ARG A 305 16.28 14.42 -4.85
N ARG A 306 17.07 14.25 -5.90
CA ARG A 306 18.38 14.88 -6.07
C ARG A 306 18.25 16.40 -6.15
N SER A 307 17.33 16.91 -6.96
CA SER A 307 17.07 18.34 -7.12
C SER A 307 16.63 18.97 -5.79
N ILE A 308 15.62 18.41 -5.13
CA ILE A 308 15.11 18.88 -3.82
C ILE A 308 16.26 19.00 -2.83
N THR A 309 17.02 17.92 -2.66
CA THR A 309 18.12 17.89 -1.69
C THR A 309 19.17 18.94 -2.02
N ARG A 310 19.60 19.04 -3.28
CA ARG A 310 20.67 19.94 -3.70
C ARG A 310 20.27 21.41 -3.57
N VAL A 311 19.09 21.77 -4.07
CA VAL A 311 18.66 23.18 -4.11
C VAL A 311 18.36 23.72 -2.72
N PHE A 312 17.57 22.98 -1.92
CA PHE A 312 17.27 23.42 -0.56
C PHE A 312 18.50 23.42 0.36
N LYS A 313 19.42 22.46 0.17
CA LYS A 313 20.68 22.42 0.90
C LYS A 313 21.52 23.66 0.58
N SER A 314 21.72 23.96 -0.70
CA SER A 314 22.48 25.13 -1.15
C SER A 314 21.88 26.45 -0.62
N TYR A 315 20.54 26.58 -0.66
CA TYR A 315 19.86 27.76 -0.14
C TYR A 315 20.03 27.92 1.38
N GLY A 316 19.80 26.84 2.15
CA GLY A 316 19.93 26.89 3.62
C GLY A 316 21.37 27.12 4.10
N GLU A 317 22.39 26.65 3.35
CA GLU A 317 23.81 26.93 3.59
C GLU A 317 24.13 28.41 3.26
N LYS A 318 23.70 28.95 2.11
CA LYS A 318 23.85 30.34 1.71
C LYS A 318 23.27 31.33 2.75
N GLU A 319 22.10 31.00 3.31
CA GLU A 319 21.43 31.79 4.34
C GLU A 319 21.97 31.54 5.77
N GLY A 320 22.96 30.65 5.95
CA GLY A 320 23.54 30.29 7.25
C GLY A 320 22.56 29.66 8.25
N MET A 321 21.48 29.04 7.76
CA MET A 321 20.41 28.49 8.60
C MET A 321 20.82 27.17 9.24
N PHE A 322 21.57 26.33 8.54
CA PHE A 322 22.00 25.02 9.04
C PHE A 322 23.12 25.12 10.07
N GLU A 323 24.03 26.07 9.95
CA GLU A 323 25.09 26.30 10.95
C GLU A 323 24.49 26.63 12.31
N LYS A 324 23.42 27.43 12.35
CA LYS A 324 22.71 27.80 13.57
C LYS A 324 22.01 26.62 14.22
N ALA A 325 21.56 25.65 13.42
CA ALA A 325 20.79 24.49 13.89
C ALA A 325 21.66 23.43 14.61
N LYS A 326 22.99 23.42 14.38
CA LYS A 326 23.96 22.46 14.97
C LYS A 326 23.53 21.00 14.83
N VAL A 327 22.92 20.65 13.70
CA VAL A 327 22.46 19.30 13.38
C VAL A 327 22.88 18.97 11.95
N GLU A 328 23.28 17.72 11.72
CA GLU A 328 23.59 17.23 10.38
C GLU A 328 22.29 16.98 9.59
N ILE A 329 22.20 17.57 8.40
CA ILE A 329 21.04 17.47 7.53
C ILE A 329 21.27 16.35 6.50
N GLU A 330 20.36 15.39 6.43
CA GLU A 330 20.37 14.28 5.46
C GLU A 330 19.33 14.51 4.36
N GLY A 331 19.46 13.75 3.26
CA GLY A 331 18.56 13.87 2.11
C GLY A 331 17.08 13.63 2.44
N ASP A 332 16.80 12.75 3.41
CA ASP A 332 15.44 12.41 3.83
C ASP A 332 14.76 13.56 4.60
N ASP A 333 15.53 14.36 5.32
CA ASP A 333 15.01 15.50 6.08
C ASP A 333 14.34 16.55 5.17
N PHE A 334 14.83 16.68 3.91
CA PHE A 334 14.25 17.59 2.92
C PHE A 334 12.89 17.12 2.38
N ARG A 335 12.50 15.88 2.66
CA ARG A 335 11.27 15.28 2.13
C ARG A 335 10.21 15.03 3.19
N GLU A 336 10.52 15.29 4.46
CA GLU A 336 9.55 15.19 5.54
C GLU A 336 8.45 16.25 5.37
N GLY A 337 7.19 15.80 5.33
CA GLY A 337 6.02 16.65 5.10
C GLY A 337 5.86 17.11 3.64
N LEU A 338 6.55 16.49 2.69
CA LEU A 338 6.44 16.78 1.28
C LEU A 338 5.35 15.92 0.62
N THR A 339 4.40 16.57 -0.04
CA THR A 339 3.49 15.94 -1.01
C THR A 339 3.87 16.41 -2.41
N ALA A 340 4.12 15.48 -3.33
CA ALA A 340 4.50 15.81 -4.70
C ALA A 340 3.86 14.85 -5.72
N VAL A 341 3.54 15.40 -6.88
CA VAL A 341 3.16 14.67 -8.09
C VAL A 341 4.19 14.96 -9.16
N ILE A 342 4.78 13.90 -9.72
CA ILE A 342 5.78 13.96 -10.78
C ILE A 342 5.20 13.29 -12.01
N SER A 343 5.06 14.00 -13.10
CA SER A 343 4.59 13.47 -14.38
C SER A 343 5.63 13.74 -15.46
N VAL A 344 6.16 12.68 -16.06
CA VAL A 344 7.08 12.81 -17.18
C VAL A 344 6.49 12.17 -18.44
N LYS A 345 6.69 12.82 -19.59
CA LYS A 345 6.35 12.28 -20.90
C LYS A 345 7.64 11.93 -21.61
N VAL A 346 7.84 10.64 -21.82
CA VAL A 346 9.07 10.05 -22.39
C VAL A 346 8.72 9.37 -23.70
N PRO A 347 9.37 9.68 -24.83
CA PRO A 347 9.06 9.06 -26.11
C PRO A 347 9.26 7.54 -26.13
N GLU A 348 10.33 7.05 -25.52
CA GLU A 348 10.71 5.64 -25.45
C GLU A 348 11.01 5.23 -24.00
N PRO A 349 9.99 5.07 -23.15
CA PRO A 349 10.23 4.72 -21.75
C PRO A 349 10.64 3.25 -21.63
N GLN A 350 11.67 3.03 -20.84
CA GLN A 350 12.19 1.71 -20.48
C GLN A 350 11.78 1.42 -19.04
N PHE A 351 11.01 0.36 -18.83
CA PHE A 351 10.54 -0.04 -17.52
C PHE A 351 11.24 -1.31 -17.05
N GLU A 352 11.45 -1.41 -15.75
CA GLU A 352 11.83 -2.67 -15.12
C GLU A 352 10.59 -3.58 -15.04
N GLY A 353 10.44 -4.50 -15.99
CA GLY A 353 9.36 -5.49 -16.04
C GLY A 353 8.06 -5.03 -16.74
N GLN A 354 7.18 -6.00 -17.00
CA GLN A 354 5.94 -5.83 -17.76
C GLN A 354 4.90 -4.96 -17.02
N THR A 355 4.93 -4.95 -15.70
CA THR A 355 3.99 -4.17 -14.87
C THR A 355 4.26 -2.67 -14.86
N LYS A 356 5.36 -2.23 -15.51
CA LYS A 356 5.73 -0.82 -15.71
C LYS A 356 5.83 -0.01 -14.40
N THR A 357 6.20 -0.65 -13.29
CA THR A 357 6.20 -0.05 -11.95
C THR A 357 7.37 0.88 -11.69
N LYS A 358 8.49 0.74 -12.46
CA LYS A 358 9.72 1.50 -12.26
C LYS A 358 10.36 1.91 -13.59
N LEU A 359 10.70 3.20 -13.72
CA LEU A 359 11.36 3.75 -14.92
C LEU A 359 12.88 3.55 -14.84
N GLY A 360 13.46 3.04 -15.93
CA GLY A 360 14.90 2.77 -16.05
C GLY A 360 15.73 3.79 -16.86
N ASN A 361 15.10 4.66 -17.65
CA ASN A 361 15.78 5.63 -18.51
C ASN A 361 16.73 6.56 -17.75
N ASN A 362 18.04 6.40 -17.89
CA ASN A 362 19.03 7.19 -17.14
C ASN A 362 19.01 8.69 -17.48
N GLU A 363 18.76 9.06 -18.73
CA GLU A 363 18.69 10.44 -19.20
C GLU A 363 17.60 11.24 -18.51
N VAL A 364 16.48 10.62 -18.13
CA VAL A 364 15.35 11.27 -17.49
C VAL A 364 15.72 11.85 -16.13
N MET A 365 16.62 11.20 -15.40
CA MET A 365 17.09 11.69 -14.09
C MET A 365 17.73 13.09 -14.23
N GLY A 366 18.58 13.27 -15.22
CA GLY A 366 19.25 14.56 -15.46
C GLY A 366 18.28 15.66 -15.92
N VAL A 367 17.32 15.30 -16.76
CA VAL A 367 16.30 16.25 -17.26
C VAL A 367 15.40 16.74 -16.13
N VAL A 368 14.92 15.83 -15.27
CA VAL A 368 14.09 16.20 -14.10
C VAL A 368 14.88 17.06 -13.12
N ASP A 369 16.14 16.66 -12.79
CA ASP A 369 17.02 17.41 -11.89
C ASP A 369 17.25 18.84 -12.42
N ALA A 370 17.62 19.00 -13.67
CA ALA A 370 17.91 20.32 -14.26
C ALA A 370 16.67 21.22 -14.33
N THR A 371 15.54 20.66 -14.78
CA THR A 371 14.29 21.41 -14.94
C THR A 371 13.76 21.90 -13.60
N LEU A 372 13.67 21.01 -12.62
CA LEU A 372 13.15 21.33 -11.29
C LEU A 372 14.09 22.27 -10.54
N SER A 373 15.42 22.07 -10.60
CA SER A 373 16.37 22.93 -9.90
C SER A 373 16.26 24.37 -10.32
N ARG A 374 16.16 24.64 -11.63
CA ARG A 374 16.00 26.00 -12.15
C ARG A 374 14.76 26.70 -11.58
N VAL A 375 13.63 26.00 -11.51
CA VAL A 375 12.39 26.58 -10.99
C VAL A 375 12.45 26.74 -9.47
N LEU A 376 13.01 25.77 -8.75
CA LEU A 376 13.14 25.84 -7.29
C LEU A 376 14.10 26.97 -6.85
N GLU A 377 15.22 27.16 -7.53
CA GLU A 377 16.17 28.23 -7.24
C GLU A 377 15.47 29.59 -7.38
N ALA A 378 14.75 29.83 -8.47
CA ALA A 378 13.97 31.05 -8.66
C ALA A 378 12.87 31.19 -7.59
N TYR A 379 12.12 30.12 -7.33
CA TYR A 379 11.06 30.14 -6.32
C TYR A 379 11.55 30.53 -4.92
N LEU A 380 12.68 29.98 -4.48
CA LEU A 380 13.25 30.27 -3.16
C LEU A 380 13.74 31.72 -3.06
N GLU A 381 14.29 32.28 -4.12
CA GLU A 381 14.71 33.69 -4.15
C GLU A 381 13.53 34.65 -4.19
N GLU A 382 12.47 34.32 -4.92
CA GLU A 382 11.26 35.12 -5.03
C GLU A 382 10.36 35.05 -3.77
N ASN A 383 10.42 33.94 -3.02
CA ASN A 383 9.54 33.65 -1.88
C ASN A 383 10.34 33.37 -0.58
N PRO A 384 11.14 34.32 -0.05
CA PRO A 384 12.06 34.09 1.06
C PRO A 384 11.36 33.69 2.37
N LYS A 385 10.10 34.09 2.59
CA LYS A 385 9.33 33.69 3.78
C LYS A 385 8.96 32.20 3.72
N GLU A 386 8.52 31.73 2.57
CA GLU A 386 8.16 30.34 2.31
C GLU A 386 9.42 29.45 2.35
N ALA A 387 10.50 29.91 1.70
CA ALA A 387 11.80 29.27 1.74
C ALA A 387 12.28 29.03 3.18
N LYS A 388 12.18 30.07 4.01
CA LYS A 388 12.53 29.98 5.43
C LYS A 388 11.66 28.96 6.18
N THR A 389 10.35 28.94 5.91
CA THR A 389 9.42 27.99 6.53
C THR A 389 9.78 26.56 6.15
N ILE A 390 10.08 26.30 4.87
CA ILE A 390 10.50 24.97 4.40
C ILE A 390 11.82 24.56 5.06
N ILE A 391 12.84 25.43 5.07
CA ILE A 391 14.12 25.11 5.70
C ILE A 391 13.99 24.88 7.21
N GLN A 392 13.10 25.63 7.89
CA GLN A 392 12.81 25.37 9.32
C GLN A 392 12.19 23.99 9.53
N LYS A 393 11.31 23.55 8.65
CA LYS A 393 10.74 22.19 8.67
C LYS A 393 11.84 21.13 8.49
N VAL A 394 12.75 21.33 7.53
CA VAL A 394 13.93 20.45 7.30
C VAL A 394 14.80 20.35 8.56
N ILE A 395 15.10 21.49 9.20
CA ILE A 395 15.88 21.51 10.44
C ILE A 395 15.16 20.75 11.56
N LEU A 396 13.84 20.93 11.69
CA LEU A 396 13.04 20.23 12.69
C LEU A 396 13.06 18.71 12.44
N ALA A 397 12.95 18.27 11.20
CA ALA A 397 13.06 16.87 10.81
C ALA A 397 14.43 16.28 11.19
N ALA A 398 15.50 16.97 10.84
CA ALA A 398 16.87 16.56 11.21
C ALA A 398 17.07 16.48 12.73
N GLN A 399 16.57 17.45 13.49
CA GLN A 399 16.62 17.44 14.95
C GLN A 399 15.83 16.27 15.55
N ALA A 400 14.64 16.00 15.02
CA ALA A 400 13.81 14.86 15.44
C ALA A 400 14.53 13.52 15.16
N ARG A 401 15.10 13.36 13.96
CA ARG A 401 15.89 12.19 13.58
C ARG A 401 17.13 12.01 14.48
N ALA A 402 17.88 13.10 14.72
CA ALA A 402 19.06 13.05 15.59
C ALA A 402 18.69 12.70 17.05
N ALA A 403 17.58 13.24 17.55
CA ALA A 403 17.06 12.90 18.88
C ALA A 403 16.63 11.42 18.97
N ALA A 404 15.93 10.92 17.97
CA ALA A 404 15.54 9.51 17.89
C ALA A 404 16.77 8.59 17.86
N ARG A 405 17.78 8.91 17.02
CA ARG A 405 19.05 8.17 16.97
C ARG A 405 19.75 8.16 18.32
N LYS A 406 19.88 9.33 18.98
CA LYS A 406 20.50 9.44 20.30
C LYS A 406 19.75 8.63 21.36
N ALA A 407 18.42 8.61 21.30
CA ALA A 407 17.61 7.80 22.19
C ALA A 407 17.87 6.29 21.99
N ARG A 408 17.92 5.82 20.73
CA ARG A 408 18.31 4.44 20.39
C ARG A 408 19.69 4.08 20.91
N GLU A 409 20.68 4.95 20.70
CA GLU A 409 22.06 4.76 21.19
C GLU A 409 22.11 4.70 22.72
N MET A 410 21.31 5.52 23.42
CA MET A 410 21.23 5.46 24.88
C MET A 410 20.64 4.15 25.39
N VAL A 411 19.61 3.62 24.72
CA VAL A 411 19.05 2.29 25.02
C VAL A 411 20.11 1.21 24.81
N GLN A 412 20.83 1.27 23.68
CA GLN A 412 21.93 0.34 23.38
C GLN A 412 23.10 0.46 24.37
N ARG A 413 23.56 1.68 24.68
CA ARG A 413 24.69 1.93 25.61
C ARG A 413 24.36 1.47 27.02
N LYS A 414 23.15 1.66 27.53
CA LYS A 414 22.73 1.15 28.84
C LYS A 414 22.75 -0.39 28.89
N SER A 415 22.55 -1.07 27.79
CA SER A 415 22.67 -2.53 27.73
C SER A 415 24.14 -3.03 27.66
N VAL A 416 25.06 -2.18 27.19
CA VAL A 416 26.48 -2.52 26.99
C VAL A 416 27.36 -2.00 28.13
N LEU A 417 27.05 -0.84 28.74
CA LEU A 417 27.87 -0.17 29.76
C LEU A 417 27.46 -0.46 31.21
N THR A 418 26.23 -0.89 31.45
CA THR A 418 25.83 -1.42 32.75
C THR A 418 25.82 -2.92 32.68
N GLY A 419 26.87 -3.54 33.19
CA GLY A 419 26.86 -4.97 33.45
C GLY A 419 25.59 -5.39 34.17
N GLY A 420 24.65 -6.03 33.47
CA GLY A 420 23.61 -6.86 34.02
C GLY A 420 22.44 -6.20 34.75
N GLY A 421 22.17 -4.93 34.60
CA GLY A 421 21.02 -4.29 35.28
C GLY A 421 19.73 -4.43 34.50
N LEU A 422 18.94 -5.49 34.77
CA LEU A 422 17.55 -5.59 34.34
C LEU A 422 16.69 -4.44 34.91
N PRO A 423 15.55 -4.05 34.31
CA PRO A 423 14.69 -3.04 34.88
C PRO A 423 14.37 -3.34 36.35
N GLY A 424 14.54 -2.38 37.25
CA GLY A 424 14.33 -2.61 38.68
C GLY A 424 12.91 -3.12 39.05
N LYS A 425 11.95 -2.96 38.13
CA LYS A 425 10.58 -3.48 38.26
C LYS A 425 10.41 -4.91 37.76
N LEU A 426 11.34 -5.44 36.94
CA LEU A 426 11.24 -6.77 36.41
C LEU A 426 11.48 -7.81 37.51
N ALA A 427 10.50 -8.66 37.75
CA ALA A 427 10.70 -9.88 38.52
C ALA A 427 11.05 -11.01 37.54
N ASP A 428 12.33 -11.26 37.36
CA ASP A 428 12.85 -12.22 36.38
C ASP A 428 12.63 -13.69 36.81
N CYS A 429 12.75 -14.62 35.86
CA CYS A 429 12.74 -16.07 36.11
C CYS A 429 14.18 -16.63 36.20
N SER A 430 14.28 -17.88 36.71
CA SER A 430 15.57 -18.53 36.91
C SER A 430 16.11 -19.24 35.68
N ASP A 431 15.24 -19.76 34.81
CA ASP A 431 15.62 -20.42 33.57
C ASP A 431 16.22 -19.40 32.58
N LYS A 432 17.17 -19.86 31.78
CA LYS A 432 17.85 -19.07 30.77
C LYS A 432 17.52 -19.49 29.34
N ASP A 433 16.76 -20.55 29.19
CA ASP A 433 16.28 -21.01 27.88
C ASP A 433 15.06 -20.20 27.44
N PRO A 434 15.20 -19.30 26.44
CA PRO A 434 14.09 -18.44 26.01
C PRO A 434 12.85 -19.22 25.59
N GLY A 435 13.02 -20.44 25.06
CA GLY A 435 11.93 -21.29 24.62
C GLY A 435 11.00 -21.77 25.74
N LYS A 436 11.52 -21.78 26.98
CA LYS A 436 10.77 -22.16 28.18
C LYS A 436 10.24 -20.96 28.94
N CYS A 437 10.82 -19.77 28.73
CA CYS A 437 10.55 -18.60 29.53
C CYS A 437 9.38 -17.78 28.99
N GLU A 438 8.55 -17.29 29.91
CA GLU A 438 7.38 -16.45 29.67
C GLU A 438 7.56 -15.09 30.36
N LEU A 439 7.27 -13.99 29.64
CA LEU A 439 7.23 -12.66 30.21
C LEU A 439 5.78 -12.13 30.21
N PHE A 440 5.25 -11.87 31.39
CA PHE A 440 3.97 -11.23 31.56
C PHE A 440 4.13 -9.71 31.66
N LEU A 441 3.51 -8.98 30.74
CA LEU A 441 3.32 -7.52 30.80
C LEU A 441 2.02 -7.25 31.56
N VAL A 442 2.12 -6.76 32.78
CA VAL A 442 0.97 -6.65 33.70
C VAL A 442 0.62 -5.19 33.94
N GLU A 443 -0.68 -4.86 33.89
CA GLU A 443 -1.15 -3.51 34.16
C GLU A 443 -1.04 -3.17 35.64
N GLY A 444 -0.23 -2.16 35.96
CA GLY A 444 -0.08 -1.58 37.27
C GLY A 444 0.73 -2.41 38.29
N ASP A 445 1.15 -1.71 39.33
CA ASP A 445 2.00 -2.31 40.40
C ASP A 445 1.18 -3.27 41.31
N SER A 446 -0.13 -3.06 41.47
CA SER A 446 -1.01 -3.90 42.30
C SER A 446 -1.18 -5.29 41.69
N ALA A 447 -1.65 -5.36 40.45
CA ALA A 447 -1.79 -6.65 39.73
C ALA A 447 -0.43 -7.30 39.50
N GLY A 448 0.62 -6.51 39.22
CA GLY A 448 2.01 -6.96 39.15
C GLY A 448 2.49 -7.61 40.45
N GLY A 449 2.06 -7.11 41.61
CA GLY A 449 2.34 -7.71 42.93
C GLY A 449 1.69 -9.07 43.11
N THR A 450 0.43 -9.20 42.76
CA THR A 450 -0.32 -10.48 42.80
C THR A 450 0.30 -11.50 41.83
N ALA A 451 0.59 -11.08 40.59
CA ALA A 451 1.23 -11.94 39.59
C ALA A 451 2.63 -12.42 40.04
N LYS A 452 3.41 -11.56 40.68
CA LYS A 452 4.73 -11.93 41.26
C LYS A 452 4.63 -12.99 42.35
N GLN A 453 3.55 -13.00 43.12
CA GLN A 453 3.31 -13.99 44.16
C GLN A 453 2.81 -15.30 43.59
N GLY A 454 1.93 -15.25 42.57
CA GLY A 454 1.30 -16.42 41.98
C GLY A 454 2.15 -17.17 40.94
N ARG A 455 3.16 -16.52 40.34
CA ARG A 455 3.95 -17.09 39.25
C ARG A 455 4.82 -18.29 39.64
N ASP A 456 5.14 -19.12 38.69
CA ASP A 456 6.28 -20.04 38.81
C ASP A 456 7.58 -19.28 38.50
N ARG A 457 8.42 -19.11 39.54
CA ARG A 457 9.68 -18.36 39.45
C ARG A 457 10.74 -19.05 38.58
N SER A 458 10.57 -20.31 38.25
CA SER A 458 11.51 -21.03 37.41
C SER A 458 11.53 -20.51 35.98
N PHE A 459 10.35 -20.26 35.39
CA PHE A 459 10.23 -19.90 33.96
C PHE A 459 9.35 -18.67 33.69
N GLN A 460 8.64 -18.12 34.67
CA GLN A 460 7.77 -16.95 34.46
C GLN A 460 8.40 -15.69 35.03
N ALA A 461 8.49 -14.64 34.21
CA ALA A 461 8.89 -13.30 34.58
C ALA A 461 7.72 -12.34 34.54
N ILE A 462 7.72 -11.31 35.41
CA ILE A 462 6.66 -10.30 35.51
C ILE A 462 7.28 -8.91 35.34
N LEU A 463 6.75 -8.13 34.40
CA LEU A 463 7.06 -6.72 34.21
C LEU A 463 5.78 -5.89 34.38
N PRO A 464 5.60 -5.21 35.52
CA PRO A 464 4.48 -4.28 35.68
C PRO A 464 4.71 -3.01 34.86
N LEU A 465 3.66 -2.57 34.15
CA LEU A 465 3.64 -1.35 33.37
C LEU A 465 2.81 -0.29 34.10
N ARG A 466 3.29 0.96 34.19
CA ARG A 466 2.56 2.05 34.85
C ARG A 466 1.62 2.75 33.89
N GLY A 467 0.37 2.34 33.89
CA GLY A 467 -0.70 2.98 33.13
C GLY A 467 -0.54 2.88 31.61
N LYS A 468 -1.15 3.83 30.88
CA LYS A 468 -1.14 3.86 29.42
C LYS A 468 0.25 4.20 28.89
N ILE A 469 0.81 3.31 28.08
CA ILE A 469 2.06 3.61 27.36
C ILE A 469 1.81 4.66 26.27
N LEU A 470 2.89 5.25 25.77
CA LEU A 470 2.83 6.23 24.69
C LEU A 470 2.17 5.64 23.42
N ASN A 471 1.24 6.36 22.82
CA ASN A 471 0.68 5.99 21.51
C ASN A 471 1.72 6.27 20.41
N VAL A 472 2.37 5.22 19.92
CA VAL A 472 3.46 5.30 18.95
C VAL A 472 3.01 5.73 17.55
N GLU A 473 1.72 5.64 17.23
CA GLU A 473 1.17 6.15 15.97
C GLU A 473 1.04 7.69 15.95
N LYS A 474 0.91 8.30 17.13
CA LYS A 474 0.73 9.75 17.28
C LYS A 474 1.99 10.46 17.77
N ALA A 475 2.95 9.72 18.28
CA ALA A 475 4.14 10.28 18.91
C ALA A 475 5.27 10.46 17.89
N MET A 476 6.07 11.49 18.08
CA MET A 476 7.35 11.63 17.37
C MET A 476 8.29 10.51 17.78
N GLU A 477 9.04 9.98 16.84
CA GLU A 477 9.92 8.81 17.04
C GLU A 477 10.89 8.97 18.23
N HIS A 478 11.46 10.17 18.42
CA HIS A 478 12.36 10.42 19.57
C HIS A 478 11.68 10.25 20.94
N LYS A 479 10.37 10.61 21.07
CA LYS A 479 9.61 10.46 22.33
C LYS A 479 9.32 9.00 22.66
N ILE A 480 9.32 8.12 21.67
CA ILE A 480 9.10 6.69 21.86
C ILE A 480 10.26 6.10 22.67
N TYR A 481 11.49 6.43 22.29
CA TYR A 481 12.69 5.94 22.99
C TYR A 481 12.97 6.67 24.32
N ASP A 482 12.38 7.83 24.54
CA ASP A 482 12.42 8.53 25.83
C ASP A 482 11.41 7.97 26.85
N ASN A 483 10.41 7.23 26.39
CA ASN A 483 9.41 6.62 27.27
C ASN A 483 10.01 5.49 28.11
N GLU A 484 9.88 5.61 29.44
CA GLU A 484 10.46 4.66 30.39
C GLU A 484 9.90 3.25 30.24
N GLU A 485 8.59 3.10 30.04
CA GLU A 485 7.95 1.79 29.93
C GLU A 485 8.38 1.07 28.65
N ILE A 486 8.52 1.80 27.53
CA ILE A 486 9.05 1.26 26.27
C ILE A 486 10.50 0.80 26.43
N ARG A 487 11.35 1.60 27.08
CA ARG A 487 12.74 1.21 27.37
C ARG A 487 12.81 -0.03 28.25
N ASN A 488 11.95 -0.10 29.27
CA ASN A 488 11.87 -1.27 30.14
C ASN A 488 11.51 -2.54 29.38
N MET A 489 10.59 -2.46 28.39
CA MET A 489 10.24 -3.59 27.53
C MET A 489 11.42 -4.05 26.67
N PHE A 490 12.13 -3.13 25.99
CA PHE A 490 13.33 -3.49 25.20
C PHE A 490 14.38 -4.17 26.07
N THR A 491 14.65 -3.59 27.26
CA THR A 491 15.67 -4.12 28.18
C THR A 491 15.26 -5.48 28.76
N ALA A 492 13.99 -5.65 29.15
CA ALA A 492 13.48 -6.90 29.69
C ALA A 492 13.54 -8.03 28.66
N LEU A 493 13.11 -7.76 27.43
CA LEU A 493 13.14 -8.71 26.32
C LEU A 493 14.57 -9.04 25.85
N GLY A 494 15.53 -8.15 26.07
CA GLY A 494 16.88 -8.31 25.58
C GLY A 494 17.06 -8.05 24.10
N VAL A 495 16.10 -7.37 23.46
CA VAL A 495 16.11 -7.05 22.03
C VAL A 495 16.65 -5.63 21.76
N LYS A 496 17.11 -5.39 20.54
CA LYS A 496 17.61 -4.11 20.06
C LYS A 496 17.09 -3.83 18.65
N ILE A 497 17.06 -2.57 18.27
CA ILE A 497 16.83 -2.17 16.89
C ILE A 497 18.18 -2.00 16.19
N GLY A 498 18.31 -2.59 15.01
CA GLY A 498 19.50 -2.59 14.16
C GLY A 498 20.26 -3.90 14.19
N THR A 499 20.32 -4.58 13.05
CA THR A 499 21.21 -5.70 12.75
C THR A 499 22.38 -5.20 11.88
N PRO A 500 23.46 -5.99 11.69
CA PRO A 500 24.51 -5.61 10.74
C PRO A 500 24.03 -5.44 9.31
N GLU A 501 22.96 -6.14 8.93
CA GLU A 501 22.38 -6.15 7.58
C GLU A 501 21.32 -5.06 7.39
N ASP A 502 20.53 -4.78 8.43
CA ASP A 502 19.46 -3.77 8.39
C ASP A 502 19.42 -2.96 9.70
N PRO A 503 19.72 -1.65 9.64
CA PRO A 503 19.67 -0.78 10.82
C PRO A 503 18.27 -0.62 11.44
N LYS A 504 17.21 -1.03 10.75
CA LYS A 504 15.81 -0.92 11.23
C LYS A 504 15.23 -2.25 11.71
N ALA A 505 15.86 -3.38 11.38
CA ALA A 505 15.40 -4.70 11.80
C ALA A 505 15.59 -4.90 13.31
N LEU A 506 14.73 -5.72 13.90
CA LEU A 506 14.85 -6.10 15.30
C LEU A 506 15.92 -7.20 15.45
N ASP A 507 16.95 -6.93 16.26
CA ASP A 507 17.94 -7.93 16.68
C ASP A 507 17.35 -8.76 17.82
N THR A 508 16.96 -9.98 17.50
CA THR A 508 16.41 -10.98 18.44
C THR A 508 17.45 -11.96 18.95
N SER A 509 18.73 -11.80 18.62
CA SER A 509 19.82 -12.74 19.00
C SER A 509 19.97 -12.95 20.51
N LYS A 510 19.50 -11.98 21.30
CA LYS A 510 19.52 -12.02 22.78
C LYS A 510 18.12 -12.00 23.39
N LEU A 511 17.10 -12.39 22.62
CA LEU A 511 15.73 -12.51 23.12
C LEU A 511 15.68 -13.47 24.30
N ARG A 512 15.04 -13.05 25.37
CA ARG A 512 15.03 -13.77 26.65
C ARG A 512 13.76 -14.59 26.90
N TYR A 513 12.69 -14.31 26.19
CA TYR A 513 11.40 -14.96 26.36
C TYR A 513 10.74 -15.19 25.01
N HIS A 514 10.34 -16.44 24.72
CA HIS A 514 9.59 -16.79 23.51
C HIS A 514 8.06 -16.71 23.72
N LYS A 515 7.60 -16.35 24.93
CA LYS A 515 6.21 -16.03 25.19
C LYS A 515 6.11 -14.68 25.89
N LEU A 516 5.57 -13.71 25.19
CA LEU A 516 5.26 -12.38 25.68
C LEU A 516 3.75 -12.29 25.88
N ILE A 517 3.31 -12.28 27.14
CA ILE A 517 1.90 -12.39 27.49
C ILE A 517 1.43 -11.03 28.02
N ILE A 518 0.48 -10.42 27.33
CA ILE A 518 -0.14 -9.16 27.73
C ILE A 518 -1.31 -9.49 28.67
N MET A 519 -1.26 -8.99 29.90
CA MET A 519 -2.24 -9.25 30.93
C MET A 519 -2.72 -7.93 31.54
N THR A 520 -3.89 -7.46 31.09
CA THR A 520 -4.53 -6.21 31.47
C THR A 520 -5.88 -6.47 32.12
N ASP A 521 -6.40 -5.46 32.83
CA ASP A 521 -7.72 -5.51 33.44
C ASP A 521 -8.83 -5.69 32.40
N ALA A 522 -9.91 -6.34 32.79
CA ALA A 522 -11.05 -6.63 31.91
C ALA A 522 -12.03 -5.43 31.82
N ASP A 523 -11.48 -4.23 31.64
CA ASP A 523 -12.24 -2.98 31.50
C ASP A 523 -11.82 -2.20 30.24
N VAL A 524 -12.40 -1.01 30.07
CA VAL A 524 -12.14 -0.15 28.90
C VAL A 524 -10.68 0.35 28.89
N ASP A 525 -10.14 0.66 30.05
CA ASP A 525 -8.76 1.16 30.20
C ASP A 525 -7.76 0.04 29.92
N GLY A 526 -7.98 -1.17 30.45
CA GLY A 526 -7.16 -2.34 30.16
C GLY A 526 -7.16 -2.73 28.68
N SER A 527 -8.32 -2.70 28.03
CA SER A 527 -8.42 -2.91 26.57
C SER A 527 -7.64 -1.86 25.78
N HIS A 528 -7.66 -0.61 26.23
CA HIS A 528 -6.87 0.47 25.60
C HIS A 528 -5.36 0.27 25.81
N ILE A 529 -4.94 -0.12 27.01
CA ILE A 529 -3.53 -0.43 27.32
C ILE A 529 -3.04 -1.60 26.45
N ALA A 530 -3.80 -2.69 26.39
CA ALA A 530 -3.48 -3.82 25.51
C ALA A 530 -3.32 -3.40 24.04
N THR A 531 -4.23 -2.56 23.55
CA THR A 531 -4.17 -2.01 22.19
C THR A 531 -2.90 -1.20 21.95
N LEU A 532 -2.51 -0.34 22.89
CA LEU A 532 -1.29 0.46 22.79
C LEU A 532 -0.03 -0.41 22.79
N ILE A 533 0.02 -1.45 23.65
CA ILE A 533 1.13 -2.40 23.71
C ILE A 533 1.22 -3.18 22.39
N LEU A 534 0.11 -3.71 21.89
CA LEU A 534 0.07 -4.44 20.63
C LEU A 534 0.48 -3.55 19.45
N THR A 535 0.03 -2.31 19.42
CA THR A 535 0.42 -1.33 18.40
C THR A 535 1.93 -1.10 18.42
N PHE A 536 2.50 -0.91 19.63
CA PHE A 536 3.94 -0.75 19.79
C PHE A 536 4.71 -1.99 19.32
N ILE A 537 4.31 -3.20 19.75
CA ILE A 537 4.95 -4.46 19.34
C ILE A 537 4.86 -4.64 17.83
N PHE A 538 3.68 -4.43 17.25
CA PHE A 538 3.48 -4.57 15.80
C PHE A 538 4.33 -3.62 14.97
N ARG A 539 4.56 -2.39 15.45
CA ARG A 539 5.34 -1.36 14.73
C ARG A 539 6.85 -1.47 14.92
N TYR A 540 7.30 -1.92 16.08
CA TYR A 540 8.73 -1.88 16.46
C TYR A 540 9.34 -3.24 16.75
N MET A 541 8.53 -4.29 16.84
CA MET A 541 8.94 -5.67 17.14
C MET A 541 8.09 -6.67 16.35
N LYS A 542 7.83 -6.37 15.07
CA LYS A 542 6.93 -7.14 14.19
C LYS A 542 7.36 -8.61 14.11
N GLU A 543 8.65 -8.87 14.14
CA GLU A 543 9.24 -10.20 14.11
C GLU A 543 8.75 -11.09 15.28
N LEU A 544 8.48 -10.52 16.45
CA LEU A 544 7.93 -11.29 17.58
C LEU A 544 6.48 -11.72 17.32
N VAL A 545 5.71 -10.92 16.58
CA VAL A 545 4.34 -11.28 16.17
C VAL A 545 4.38 -12.37 15.09
N GLU A 546 5.24 -12.21 14.09
CA GLU A 546 5.40 -13.16 12.99
C GLU A 546 5.92 -14.54 13.45
N GLN A 547 6.75 -14.56 14.50
CA GLN A 547 7.23 -15.78 15.12
C GLN A 547 6.23 -16.40 16.13
N GLY A 548 5.08 -15.76 16.35
CA GLY A 548 4.05 -16.28 17.23
C GLY A 548 4.39 -16.20 18.73
N TYR A 549 5.21 -15.23 19.13
CA TYR A 549 5.65 -15.07 20.53
C TYR A 549 4.75 -14.15 21.36
N VAL A 550 3.72 -13.55 20.79
CA VAL A 550 2.84 -12.58 21.47
C VAL A 550 1.50 -13.22 21.79
N TYR A 551 1.11 -13.15 23.07
CA TYR A 551 -0.12 -13.73 23.60
C TYR A 551 -0.90 -12.70 24.40
N ILE A 552 -2.21 -12.91 24.52
CA ILE A 552 -3.10 -12.10 25.35
C ILE A 552 -3.71 -13.02 26.39
N ALA A 553 -3.49 -12.71 27.68
CA ALA A 553 -4.09 -13.44 28.78
C ALA A 553 -5.60 -13.11 28.85
N GLN A 554 -6.38 -14.13 29.15
CA GLN A 554 -7.84 -14.00 29.33
C GLN A 554 -8.24 -14.50 30.73
N PRO A 555 -8.10 -13.65 31.77
CA PRO A 555 -8.57 -14.01 33.11
C PRO A 555 -10.09 -14.11 33.13
N PRO A 556 -10.68 -14.92 34.07
CA PRO A 556 -12.12 -15.05 34.21
C PRO A 556 -12.74 -13.73 34.68
N LEU A 557 -13.96 -13.45 34.21
CA LEU A 557 -14.73 -12.27 34.60
C LEU A 557 -15.54 -12.50 35.89
N TYR A 558 -15.85 -13.76 36.21
CA TYR A 558 -16.72 -14.09 37.35
C TYR A 558 -16.19 -15.27 38.14
N LEU A 559 -16.33 -15.18 39.47
CA LEU A 559 -16.25 -16.30 40.37
C LEU A 559 -17.66 -16.58 40.89
N VAL A 560 -18.13 -17.82 40.68
CA VAL A 560 -19.43 -18.32 41.17
C VAL A 560 -19.15 -19.28 42.31
N LYS A 561 -19.70 -19.02 43.50
CA LYS A 561 -19.40 -19.78 44.73
C LYS A 561 -20.63 -20.15 45.53
N LYS A 562 -20.66 -21.37 46.04
CA LYS A 562 -21.65 -21.86 46.99
C LYS A 562 -21.00 -22.76 48.04
N GLY A 563 -20.84 -22.26 49.25
CA GLY A 563 -20.14 -22.97 50.32
C GLY A 563 -18.66 -23.22 49.98
N LYS A 564 -18.30 -24.50 49.79
CA LYS A 564 -16.93 -24.90 49.40
C LYS A 564 -16.75 -25.07 47.87
N GLU A 565 -17.87 -25.14 47.14
CA GLU A 565 -17.82 -25.27 45.68
C GLU A 565 -17.62 -23.91 45.03
N GLN A 566 -16.71 -23.83 44.06
CA GLN A 566 -16.47 -22.62 43.30
C GLN A 566 -16.13 -22.97 41.85
N ALA A 567 -16.56 -22.11 40.94
CA ALA A 567 -16.20 -22.18 39.51
C ALA A 567 -15.99 -20.78 38.93
N TYR A 568 -15.18 -20.72 37.89
CA TYR A 568 -14.88 -19.49 37.17
C TYR A 568 -15.63 -19.45 35.85
N ALA A 569 -16.00 -18.24 35.41
CA ALA A 569 -16.64 -18.02 34.12
C ALA A 569 -16.03 -16.82 33.41
N TRP A 570 -15.86 -16.93 32.11
CA TRP A 570 -15.20 -15.93 31.26
C TRP A 570 -16.18 -15.01 30.55
N ASN A 571 -17.46 -15.40 30.50
CA ASN A 571 -18.54 -14.61 29.90
C ASN A 571 -19.86 -14.81 30.65
N ASP A 572 -20.89 -14.04 30.28
CA ASP A 572 -22.21 -14.09 30.93
C ASP A 572 -22.95 -15.41 30.70
N GLU A 573 -22.70 -16.09 29.58
CA GLU A 573 -23.33 -17.39 29.26
C GLU A 573 -22.77 -18.47 30.16
N GLU A 574 -21.45 -18.56 30.27
CA GLU A 574 -20.78 -19.47 31.20
C GLU A 574 -21.16 -19.19 32.65
N ARG A 575 -21.24 -17.91 33.05
CA ARG A 575 -21.70 -17.53 34.38
C ARG A 575 -23.10 -18.11 34.68
N LYS A 576 -24.05 -17.95 33.75
CA LYS A 576 -25.42 -18.48 33.91
C LYS A 576 -25.41 -20.01 34.02
N ALA A 577 -24.62 -20.69 33.19
CA ALA A 577 -24.46 -22.14 33.23
C ALA A 577 -23.87 -22.61 34.58
N MET A 578 -22.82 -21.93 35.08
CA MET A 578 -22.21 -22.26 36.38
C MET A 578 -23.15 -21.99 37.56
N VAL A 579 -23.95 -20.91 37.53
CA VAL A 579 -24.98 -20.62 38.54
C VAL A 579 -26.03 -21.73 38.57
N ALA A 580 -26.53 -22.17 37.41
CA ALA A 580 -27.46 -23.26 37.32
C ALA A 580 -26.88 -24.60 37.84
N GLN A 581 -25.64 -24.90 37.51
CA GLN A 581 -24.92 -26.10 37.90
C GLN A 581 -24.68 -26.14 39.41
N ILE A 582 -24.07 -25.09 39.98
CA ILE A 582 -23.71 -25.01 41.41
C ILE A 582 -24.96 -24.73 42.28
N GLY A 583 -25.90 -23.94 41.73
CA GLY A 583 -27.17 -23.56 42.41
C GLY A 583 -28.10 -24.75 42.65
N GLN A 584 -28.06 -25.77 41.77
CA GLN A 584 -28.95 -26.93 41.81
C GLN A 584 -30.42 -26.51 42.01
N GLY A 585 -30.88 -25.50 41.26
CA GLY A 585 -32.25 -24.96 41.32
C GLY A 585 -32.52 -23.97 42.46
N LYS A 586 -31.49 -23.55 43.21
CA LYS A 586 -31.56 -22.51 44.25
C LYS A 586 -30.56 -21.40 43.97
N ASP A 587 -30.80 -20.64 42.92
CA ASP A 587 -29.87 -19.63 42.43
C ASP A 587 -29.56 -18.53 43.45
N ASP A 588 -30.50 -18.20 44.35
CA ASP A 588 -30.31 -17.22 45.44
C ASP A 588 -29.27 -17.65 46.49
N SER A 589 -28.88 -18.92 46.50
CA SER A 589 -27.83 -19.43 47.40
C SER A 589 -26.43 -19.33 46.87
N VAL A 590 -26.26 -18.80 45.65
CA VAL A 590 -24.98 -18.69 44.97
C VAL A 590 -24.46 -17.26 45.06
N THR A 591 -23.23 -17.12 45.52
CA THR A 591 -22.54 -15.82 45.52
C THR A 591 -21.76 -15.64 44.22
N ILE A 592 -21.99 -14.52 43.52
CA ILE A 592 -21.31 -14.17 42.32
C ILE A 592 -20.39 -12.97 42.61
N GLN A 593 -19.10 -13.15 42.41
CA GLN A 593 -18.13 -12.06 42.44
C GLN A 593 -17.75 -11.74 41.01
N ARG A 594 -17.90 -10.50 40.59
CA ARG A 594 -17.40 -10.00 39.32
C ARG A 594 -16.03 -9.37 39.53
N TYR A 595 -15.03 -9.84 38.81
CA TYR A 595 -13.70 -9.22 38.79
C TYR A 595 -13.70 -8.03 37.83
N LYS A 596 -13.36 -6.85 38.32
CA LYS A 596 -13.20 -5.62 37.53
C LYS A 596 -11.75 -5.43 37.09
N GLY A 597 -10.81 -5.98 37.84
CA GLY A 597 -9.38 -5.92 37.57
C GLY A 597 -8.63 -7.09 38.19
N LEU A 598 -7.43 -7.34 37.68
CA LEU A 598 -6.51 -8.41 38.11
C LEU A 598 -6.09 -8.29 39.57
N GLY A 599 -6.06 -7.06 40.11
CA GLY A 599 -5.73 -6.79 41.50
C GLY A 599 -6.79 -7.26 42.52
N GLU A 600 -8.00 -7.64 42.07
CA GLU A 600 -9.07 -8.21 42.92
C GLU A 600 -8.93 -9.73 43.10
N MET A 601 -8.07 -10.38 42.31
CA MET A 601 -7.75 -11.81 42.43
C MET A 601 -6.58 -12.00 43.41
N ASN A 602 -6.63 -13.06 44.18
CA ASN A 602 -5.47 -13.47 44.94
C ASN A 602 -4.46 -14.25 44.04
N ALA A 603 -3.27 -14.51 44.55
CA ALA A 603 -2.20 -15.13 43.81
C ALA A 603 -2.51 -16.55 43.30
N GLU A 604 -3.21 -17.33 44.12
CA GLU A 604 -3.65 -18.70 43.80
C GLU A 604 -4.73 -18.70 42.69
N GLN A 605 -5.72 -17.82 42.79
CA GLN A 605 -6.74 -17.65 41.77
C GLN A 605 -6.15 -17.25 40.43
N LEU A 606 -5.21 -16.32 40.43
CA LEU A 606 -4.56 -15.85 39.20
C LEU A 606 -3.69 -16.95 38.57
N TRP A 607 -3.03 -17.76 39.39
CA TRP A 607 -2.30 -18.93 38.93
C TRP A 607 -3.24 -19.96 38.30
N ASP A 608 -4.25 -20.42 39.03
CA ASP A 608 -5.13 -21.52 38.62
C ASP A 608 -5.94 -21.19 37.36
N THR A 609 -6.25 -19.93 37.11
CA THR A 609 -7.15 -19.52 36.01
C THR A 609 -6.45 -18.91 34.81
N THR A 610 -5.23 -18.40 34.99
CA THR A 610 -4.63 -17.54 33.94
C THR A 610 -3.15 -17.78 33.70
N MET A 611 -2.35 -18.08 34.76
CA MET A 611 -0.90 -18.15 34.63
C MET A 611 -0.37 -19.58 34.55
N ASN A 612 -1.12 -20.58 35.00
CA ASN A 612 -0.74 -21.98 34.91
C ASN A 612 -0.78 -22.45 33.44
N PRO A 613 0.31 -22.93 32.85
CA PRO A 613 0.35 -23.40 31.47
C PRO A 613 -0.26 -24.79 31.26
N ALA A 614 -0.69 -25.50 32.33
CA ALA A 614 -1.27 -26.85 32.29
C ALA A 614 -2.77 -26.84 31.94
#